data_a79a26387797b4f919a7c2002b398778
#
_entry.id   a79a26387797b4f919a7c2002b398778
#
_cell.length_a   1.000
_cell.length_b   1.000
_cell.length_c   1.000
_cell.angle_alpha   90.00
_cell.angle_beta   90.00
_cell.angle_gamma   90.00
#
_symmetry.space_group_name_H-M   'P 1'
#
loop_
_entity.id
_entity.type
_entity.pdbx_description
1 polymer ?
#
loop_
_entity_poly.entity_id
_entity_poly.type
_entity_poly.pdbx_seq_one_letter_code
_entity_poly.pdbx_strand_id
1 'polypeptide(L)'
;DWIYQQDNTPLANTVLGVGSGSMLASPNPVLPGELTEIIPFQSTRASKQVVALGSVEEGTVFNMNFIKHPFHIHVNPCWVVRINDKPIDPYWADTIALPSGTPKVPGSITFRSRFLDFKGAYVMHCHMLAHEDMGMMQAVEVV
;
A
#
# COMPACT_ATOMS: atom_id res chain seq x y z
N ASP A 1 8.82 3.89 -4.69
CA ASP A 1 8.28 4.29 -3.40
C ASP A 1 6.78 4.30 -3.47
N TRP A 2 6.12 3.64 -2.53
CA TRP A 2 4.67 3.53 -2.48
C TRP A 2 4.11 4.35 -1.33
N ILE A 3 2.96 4.96 -1.56
CA ILE A 3 2.11 5.49 -0.50
C ILE A 3 0.82 4.68 -0.52
N TYR A 4 0.47 4.10 0.60
CA TYR A 4 -0.83 3.52 0.84
C TYR A 4 -1.67 4.49 1.66
N GLN A 5 -2.84 4.85 1.14
CA GLN A 5 -3.82 5.68 1.84
C GLN A 5 -5.09 4.87 2.06
N GLN A 6 -5.50 4.79 3.31
CA GLN A 6 -6.76 4.19 3.73
C GLN A 6 -7.80 5.30 3.99
N ASP A 7 -8.89 5.28 3.25
CA ASP A 7 -9.85 6.40 3.25
C ASP A 7 -10.72 6.51 4.51
N ASN A 8 -10.73 5.52 5.40
CA ASN A 8 -11.63 5.47 6.56
C ASN A 8 -10.97 5.61 7.93
N THR A 9 -9.66 5.80 8.02
CA THR A 9 -9.00 6.06 9.30
C THR A 9 -8.02 7.23 9.20
N PRO A 10 -7.97 8.12 10.21
CA PRO A 10 -7.02 9.23 10.24
C PRO A 10 -5.54 8.80 10.37
N LEU A 11 -5.26 7.50 10.36
CA LEU A 11 -3.96 6.94 10.79
C LEU A 11 -3.14 6.25 9.71
N ALA A 12 -3.62 6.12 8.49
CA ALA A 12 -3.00 5.17 7.57
C ALA A 12 -2.55 5.75 6.25
N ASN A 13 -1.64 6.69 6.30
CA ASN A 13 -0.79 6.94 5.15
C ASN A 13 0.57 6.31 5.42
N THR A 14 0.77 5.12 4.87
CA THR A 14 2.06 4.47 4.91
C THR A 14 2.75 4.62 3.59
N VAL A 15 3.96 5.09 3.63
CA VAL A 15 4.79 5.18 2.44
C VAL A 15 5.75 4.00 2.45
N LEU A 16 5.73 3.21 1.39
CA LEU A 16 6.65 2.11 1.16
C LEU A 16 7.68 2.53 0.11
N GLY A 17 8.95 2.38 0.41
CA GLY A 17 9.98 2.79 -0.52
C GLY A 17 11.20 1.90 -0.53
N VAL A 18 11.88 1.87 -1.66
CA VAL A 18 13.20 1.27 -1.83
C VAL A 18 14.23 2.39 -1.84
N GLY A 19 15.02 2.48 -0.79
CA GLY A 19 16.05 3.51 -0.72
C GLY A 19 16.88 3.41 0.54
N SER A 20 17.97 4.15 0.60
CA SER A 20 18.89 4.26 1.75
C SER A 20 18.35 5.20 2.84
N GLY A 21 17.04 5.31 2.99
CA GLY A 21 16.41 6.17 3.98
C GLY A 21 15.37 5.43 4.80
N SER A 22 14.95 5.99 5.92
CA SER A 22 13.88 5.47 6.74
C SER A 22 12.54 6.10 6.37
N MET A 23 11.45 5.39 6.58
CA MET A 23 10.11 5.83 6.25
C MET A 23 9.25 5.92 7.50
N LEU A 24 8.61 7.04 7.74
CA LEU A 24 7.65 7.21 8.83
C LEU A 24 6.22 7.02 8.32
N ALA A 25 5.41 6.30 9.10
CA ALA A 25 3.98 6.40 8.97
C ALA A 25 3.54 7.81 9.39
N SER A 26 2.96 8.56 8.49
CA SER A 26 2.39 9.86 8.84
C SER A 26 0.98 9.67 9.42
N PRO A 27 0.64 10.30 10.54
CA PRO A 27 -0.71 10.26 11.09
C PRO A 27 -1.72 11.08 10.27
N ASN A 28 -1.27 11.81 9.27
CA ASN A 28 -2.13 12.63 8.39
C ASN A 28 -2.06 12.13 6.95
N PRO A 29 -3.11 12.35 6.14
CA PRO A 29 -3.05 12.12 4.71
C PRO A 29 -1.86 12.89 4.11
N VAL A 30 -0.80 12.16 3.75
CA VAL A 30 0.35 12.74 3.05
C VAL A 30 -0.05 12.87 1.60
N LEU A 31 -0.19 14.09 1.14
CA LEU A 31 -0.36 14.35 -0.27
C LEU A 31 0.90 13.90 -1.03
N PRO A 32 0.76 13.37 -2.24
CA PRO A 32 1.92 13.03 -3.06
C PRO A 32 2.89 14.22 -3.15
N GLY A 33 4.11 14.03 -2.65
CA GLY A 33 5.13 15.09 -2.59
C GLY A 33 5.52 15.57 -1.18
N GLU A 34 4.76 15.25 -0.13
CA GLU A 34 5.07 15.60 1.27
C GLU A 34 5.78 14.47 2.03
N LEU A 35 6.60 13.71 1.34
CA LEU A 35 7.37 12.62 1.94
C LEU A 35 8.53 13.17 2.75
N THR A 36 8.53 12.84 4.05
CA THR A 36 9.59 13.27 4.96
C THR A 36 10.62 12.18 5.27
N GLU A 37 10.26 10.92 5.20
CA GLU A 37 11.17 9.82 5.54
C GLU A 37 10.71 8.47 4.94
N ILE A 38 11.64 7.64 4.50
CA ILE A 38 11.38 6.28 3.98
C ILE A 38 11.97 5.24 4.95
N ILE A 39 11.13 4.39 5.56
CA ILE A 39 11.57 3.28 6.42
C ILE A 39 11.37 1.96 5.66
N PRO A 40 12.43 1.21 5.33
CA PRO A 40 12.30 -0.17 4.87
C PRO A 40 11.59 -1.02 5.93
N PHE A 41 10.82 -2.00 5.50
CA PHE A 41 10.17 -2.95 6.39
C PHE A 41 11.19 -3.64 7.28
N GLN A 42 10.93 -3.63 8.58
CA GLN A 42 11.64 -4.42 9.58
C GLN A 42 10.59 -5.10 10.44
N SER A 43 10.67 -6.41 10.62
CA SER A 43 9.67 -7.20 11.35
C SER A 43 9.41 -6.71 12.80
N THR A 44 10.37 -6.02 13.39
CA THR A 44 10.28 -5.48 14.76
C THR A 44 9.79 -4.03 14.83
N ARG A 45 9.77 -3.30 13.71
CA ARG A 45 9.42 -1.87 13.63
C ARG A 45 8.42 -1.55 12.53
N ALA A 46 7.81 -2.54 11.94
CA ALA A 46 6.87 -2.32 10.86
C ALA A 46 5.73 -1.42 11.34
N SER A 47 5.51 -0.32 10.65
CA SER A 47 4.24 0.39 10.77
C SER A 47 3.16 -0.60 10.36
N LYS A 48 2.23 -0.88 11.25
CA LYS A 48 1.12 -1.77 11.00
C LYS A 48 -0.08 -0.95 10.60
N GLN A 49 -0.70 -1.34 9.50
CA GLN A 49 -2.06 -0.93 9.25
C GLN A 49 -2.98 -1.83 10.05
N VAL A 50 -3.89 -1.26 10.82
CA VAL A 50 -4.86 -2.02 11.62
C VAL A 50 -6.23 -1.89 10.99
N VAL A 51 -6.87 -3.02 10.75
CA VAL A 51 -8.23 -3.11 10.19
C VAL A 51 -9.11 -4.00 11.07
N ALA A 52 -10.40 -3.72 11.12
CA ALA A 52 -11.33 -4.51 11.90
C ALA A 52 -11.79 -5.77 11.15
N LEU A 53 -11.86 -6.91 11.85
CA LEU A 53 -12.51 -8.09 11.29
C LEU A 53 -13.97 -7.79 10.96
N GLY A 54 -14.44 -8.23 9.81
CA GLY A 54 -15.77 -7.93 9.27
C GLY A 54 -15.87 -6.61 8.50
N SER A 55 -14.80 -5.79 8.48
CA SER A 55 -14.81 -4.54 7.72
C SER A 55 -14.59 -4.73 6.22
N VAL A 56 -14.99 -3.71 5.49
CA VAL A 56 -14.63 -3.49 4.08
C VAL A 56 -13.90 -2.16 4.01
N GLU A 57 -12.66 -2.21 3.56
CA GLU A 57 -11.81 -1.02 3.49
C GLU A 57 -11.52 -0.66 2.03
N GLU A 58 -11.56 0.63 1.71
CA GLU A 58 -11.06 1.15 0.44
C GLU A 58 -9.68 1.78 0.69
N GLY A 59 -8.70 1.41 -0.12
CA GLY A 59 -7.34 1.93 -0.03
C GLY A 59 -6.80 2.34 -1.38
N THR A 60 -5.86 3.29 -1.38
CA THR A 60 -5.13 3.71 -2.58
C THR A 60 -3.64 3.54 -2.36
N VAL A 61 -2.97 2.90 -3.31
CA VAL A 61 -1.51 2.78 -3.36
C VAL A 61 -0.99 3.69 -4.45
N PHE A 62 0.00 4.52 -4.10
CA PHE A 62 0.64 5.45 -5.02
C PHE A 62 2.07 5.00 -5.35
N ASN A 63 2.46 5.12 -6.60
CA ASN A 63 3.81 4.88 -7.09
C ASN A 63 4.42 6.20 -7.59
N MET A 64 5.45 6.67 -6.91
CA MET A 64 6.19 7.88 -7.29
C MET A 64 7.45 7.57 -8.08
N ASN A 65 7.62 6.33 -8.54
CA ASN A 65 8.75 5.88 -9.33
C ASN A 65 8.34 5.67 -10.79
N PHE A 66 9.28 5.88 -11.71
CA PHE A 66 9.07 5.67 -13.15
C PHE A 66 9.00 4.20 -13.56
N ILE A 67 9.30 3.26 -12.65
CA ILE A 67 9.17 1.82 -12.85
C ILE A 67 7.78 1.38 -12.36
N LYS A 68 7.12 0.48 -13.10
CA LYS A 68 5.92 -0.21 -12.62
C LYS A 68 6.30 -1.22 -11.55
N HIS A 69 5.45 -1.36 -10.54
CA HIS A 69 5.64 -2.34 -9.47
C HIS A 69 4.47 -3.33 -9.45
N PRO A 70 4.71 -4.64 -9.38
CA PRO A 70 3.66 -5.60 -9.08
C PRO A 70 3.33 -5.50 -7.58
N PHE A 71 2.23 -4.83 -7.27
CA PHE A 71 1.68 -4.76 -5.92
C PHE A 71 0.96 -6.07 -5.61
N HIS A 72 1.36 -6.75 -4.54
CA HIS A 72 0.76 -7.98 -4.06
C HIS A 72 0.25 -7.82 -2.63
N ILE A 73 -0.91 -8.39 -2.35
CA ILE A 73 -1.51 -8.46 -1.02
C ILE A 73 -1.81 -9.91 -0.66
N HIS A 74 -1.44 -10.32 0.56
CA HIS A 74 -1.72 -11.64 1.08
C HIS A 74 -3.15 -11.73 1.63
N VAL A 75 -3.66 -12.95 1.75
CA VAL A 75 -4.91 -13.35 2.42
C VAL A 75 -6.18 -12.78 1.77
N ASN A 76 -6.30 -11.46 1.70
CA ASN A 76 -7.52 -10.78 1.26
C ASN A 76 -7.31 -10.15 -0.12
N PRO A 77 -7.92 -10.68 -1.19
CA PRO A 77 -7.76 -10.10 -2.52
C PRO A 77 -8.38 -8.71 -2.62
N CYS A 78 -7.88 -7.95 -3.59
CA CYS A 78 -8.33 -6.61 -3.91
C CYS A 78 -9.44 -6.61 -4.96
N TRP A 79 -10.51 -5.88 -4.72
CA TRP A 79 -11.47 -5.45 -5.72
C TRP A 79 -11.01 -4.11 -6.29
N VAL A 80 -10.31 -4.15 -7.43
CA VAL A 80 -9.71 -2.96 -8.05
C VAL A 80 -10.80 -2.12 -8.70
N VAL A 81 -10.88 -0.84 -8.34
CA VAL A 81 -11.98 0.07 -8.79
C VAL A 81 -11.49 1.28 -9.57
N ARG A 82 -10.22 1.71 -9.38
CA ARG A 82 -9.62 2.81 -10.14
C ARG A 82 -8.16 2.53 -10.45
N ILE A 83 -7.70 3.05 -11.59
CA ILE A 83 -6.29 3.12 -11.98
C ILE A 83 -5.98 4.55 -12.41
N ASN A 84 -4.92 5.15 -11.85
CA ASN A 84 -4.57 6.57 -12.05
C ASN A 84 -5.78 7.50 -11.83
N ASP A 85 -6.49 7.27 -10.73
CA ASP A 85 -7.71 7.99 -10.33
C ASP A 85 -8.89 7.90 -11.32
N LYS A 86 -8.79 7.08 -12.36
CA LYS A 86 -9.86 6.84 -13.34
C LYS A 86 -10.63 5.59 -12.98
N PRO A 87 -11.96 5.64 -12.89
CA PRO A 87 -12.79 4.44 -12.73
C PRO A 87 -12.52 3.45 -13.86
N ILE A 88 -12.51 2.18 -13.53
CA ILE A 88 -12.38 1.06 -14.48
C ILE A 88 -13.56 0.11 -14.33
N ASP A 89 -13.69 -0.87 -15.23
CA ASP A 89 -14.54 -2.03 -14.98
C ASP A 89 -13.88 -2.88 -13.89
N PRO A 90 -14.52 -3.03 -12.70
CA PRO A 90 -13.82 -3.57 -11.55
C PRO A 90 -13.54 -5.07 -11.65
N TYR A 91 -12.41 -5.52 -11.10
CA TYR A 91 -12.02 -6.92 -11.09
C TYR A 91 -11.31 -7.32 -9.79
N TRP A 92 -11.36 -8.62 -9.46
CA TRP A 92 -10.62 -9.19 -8.34
C TRP A 92 -9.19 -9.54 -8.74
N ALA A 93 -8.23 -9.15 -7.89
CA ALA A 93 -6.83 -9.55 -8.03
C ALA A 93 -6.15 -9.55 -6.65
N ASP A 94 -5.11 -10.36 -6.52
CA ASP A 94 -4.16 -10.32 -5.40
C ASP A 94 -2.83 -9.68 -5.80
N THR A 95 -2.58 -9.59 -7.10
CA THR A 95 -1.38 -8.98 -7.68
C THR A 95 -1.78 -8.03 -8.81
N ILE A 96 -1.38 -6.77 -8.68
CA ILE A 96 -1.83 -5.69 -9.57
C ILE A 96 -0.60 -4.91 -10.06
N ALA A 97 -0.51 -4.68 -11.37
CA ALA A 97 0.53 -3.83 -11.95
C ALA A 97 0.29 -2.37 -11.58
N LEU A 98 0.93 -1.89 -10.50
CA LEU A 98 0.89 -0.50 -10.08
C LEU A 98 1.56 0.38 -11.13
N PRO A 99 0.84 1.34 -11.74
CA PRO A 99 1.39 2.17 -12.81
C PRO A 99 2.62 2.96 -12.36
N SER A 100 3.51 3.22 -13.31
CA SER A 100 4.62 4.15 -13.08
C SER A 100 4.11 5.58 -12.86
N GLY A 101 4.88 6.37 -12.14
CA GLY A 101 4.58 7.77 -11.86
C GLY A 101 5.82 8.60 -11.58
N THR A 102 5.60 9.73 -11.00
CA THR A 102 6.64 10.64 -10.49
C THR A 102 6.16 11.24 -9.17
N PRO A 103 7.02 11.87 -8.36
CA PRO A 103 6.58 12.56 -7.15
C PRO A 103 5.52 13.65 -7.39
N LYS A 104 5.49 14.24 -8.59
CA LYS A 104 4.49 15.26 -8.94
C LYS A 104 3.18 14.68 -9.50
N VAL A 105 3.29 13.53 -10.18
CA VAL A 105 2.15 12.86 -10.79
C VAL A 105 2.33 11.36 -10.54
N PRO A 106 1.94 10.87 -9.35
CA PRO A 106 2.10 9.46 -9.02
C PRO A 106 1.16 8.57 -9.85
N GLY A 107 1.66 7.38 -10.18
CA GLY A 107 0.77 6.30 -10.60
C GLY A 107 -0.02 5.80 -9.40
N SER A 108 -1.25 5.32 -9.60
CA SER A 108 -2.06 4.84 -8.48
C SER A 108 -3.00 3.71 -8.86
N ILE A 109 -3.33 2.91 -7.86
CA ILE A 109 -4.47 1.97 -7.88
C ILE A 109 -5.32 2.21 -6.65
N THR A 110 -6.66 2.21 -6.81
CA THR A 110 -7.61 2.21 -5.70
C THR A 110 -8.35 0.87 -5.70
N PHE A 111 -8.44 0.25 -4.55
CA PHE A 111 -9.07 -1.05 -4.40
C PHE A 111 -9.85 -1.15 -3.08
N ARG A 112 -10.73 -2.13 -3.01
CA ARG A 112 -11.45 -2.52 -1.79
C ARG A 112 -11.03 -3.92 -1.39
N SER A 113 -10.87 -4.15 -0.09
CA SER A 113 -10.64 -5.47 0.50
C SER A 113 -11.64 -5.76 1.58
N ARG A 114 -12.02 -7.03 1.73
CA ARG A 114 -12.92 -7.50 2.76
C ARG A 114 -12.16 -8.36 3.75
N PHE A 115 -12.27 -8.06 5.04
CA PHE A 115 -11.55 -8.74 6.12
C PHE A 115 -12.51 -9.64 6.90
N LEU A 116 -12.95 -10.76 6.29
CA LEU A 116 -14.14 -11.51 6.74
C LEU A 116 -13.85 -12.59 7.79
N ASP A 117 -12.74 -13.29 7.71
CA ASP A 117 -12.59 -14.59 8.34
C ASP A 117 -11.22 -14.89 8.99
N PHE A 118 -10.20 -14.07 8.76
CA PHE A 118 -8.87 -14.28 9.35
C PHE A 118 -8.44 -13.10 10.21
N LYS A 119 -8.12 -13.38 11.49
CA LYS A 119 -7.44 -12.45 12.39
C LYS A 119 -5.93 -12.67 12.36
N GLY A 120 -5.18 -11.62 12.68
CA GLY A 120 -3.72 -11.66 12.77
C GLY A 120 -3.04 -10.80 11.72
N ALA A 121 -1.73 -10.96 11.62
CA ALA A 121 -0.90 -10.14 10.74
C ALA A 121 -0.60 -10.85 9.41
N TYR A 122 -0.65 -10.10 8.33
CA TYR A 122 -0.18 -10.49 7.02
C TYR A 122 0.53 -9.30 6.35
N VAL A 123 1.06 -9.47 5.15
CA VAL A 123 1.82 -8.44 4.45
C VAL A 123 1.20 -8.09 3.10
N MET A 124 1.46 -6.86 2.66
CA MET A 124 1.39 -6.43 1.27
C MET A 124 2.76 -5.92 0.85
N HIS A 125 3.18 -6.18 -0.37
CA HIS A 125 4.53 -5.89 -0.83
C HIS A 125 4.65 -5.76 -2.35
N CYS A 126 5.77 -5.24 -2.79
CA CYS A 126 6.19 -5.35 -4.19
C CYS A 126 6.66 -6.78 -4.47
N HIS A 127 6.12 -7.43 -5.51
CA HIS A 127 6.51 -8.79 -5.88
C HIS A 127 7.74 -8.84 -6.82
N MET A 128 8.54 -7.79 -6.85
CA MET A 128 9.91 -7.84 -7.38
C MET A 128 10.84 -8.21 -6.22
N LEU A 129 11.47 -9.39 -6.26
CA LEU A 129 12.24 -9.94 -5.14
C LEU A 129 13.29 -8.98 -4.60
N ALA A 130 14.02 -8.30 -5.47
CA ALA A 130 15.02 -7.31 -5.06
C ALA A 130 14.39 -6.13 -4.27
N HIS A 131 13.17 -5.73 -4.59
CA HIS A 131 12.47 -4.67 -3.87
C HIS A 131 11.88 -5.16 -2.55
N GLU A 132 11.35 -6.38 -2.55
CA GLU A 132 10.85 -7.07 -1.37
C GLU A 132 11.96 -7.23 -0.33
N ASP A 133 13.12 -7.76 -0.73
CA ASP A 133 14.31 -7.96 0.11
C ASP A 133 14.84 -6.63 0.69
N MET A 134 14.70 -5.53 -0.04
CA MET A 134 15.04 -4.19 0.42
C MET A 134 13.97 -3.53 1.29
N GLY A 135 12.87 -4.23 1.60
CA GLY A 135 11.83 -3.76 2.52
C GLY A 135 10.68 -2.97 1.88
N MET A 136 10.41 -3.15 0.59
CA MET A 136 9.19 -2.62 -0.04
C MET A 136 7.98 -3.47 0.37
N MET A 137 7.63 -3.41 1.65
CA MET A 137 6.65 -4.26 2.31
C MET A 137 6.00 -3.54 3.48
N GLN A 138 4.76 -3.88 3.76
CA GLN A 138 4.02 -3.38 4.92
C GLN A 138 3.20 -4.50 5.55
N ALA A 139 3.12 -4.47 6.90
CA ALA A 139 2.21 -5.33 7.64
C ALA A 139 0.80 -4.76 7.71
N VAL A 140 -0.18 -5.63 7.64
CA VAL A 140 -1.58 -5.37 7.95
C VAL A 140 -1.98 -6.28 9.10
N GLU A 141 -2.60 -5.74 10.14
CA GLU A 141 -3.11 -6.50 11.29
C GLU A 141 -4.63 -6.43 11.32
N VAL A 142 -5.27 -7.59 11.25
CA VAL A 142 -6.74 -7.74 11.39
C VAL A 142 -7.06 -8.05 12.85
N VAL A 143 -7.85 -7.20 13.51
CA VAL A 143 -8.21 -7.30 14.94
C VAL A 143 -9.69 -7.63 15.15
#